data_46b5cbf56298d45e0fc8ca21733caa3f
#
_entry.id   46b5cbf56298d45e0fc8ca21733caa3f
#
_cell.length_a   1.000
_cell.length_b   1.000
_cell.length_c   1.000
_cell.angle_alpha   90.00
_cell.angle_beta   90.00
_cell.angle_gamma   90.00
#
_symmetry.space_group_name_H-M   'P 1'
#
loop_
_entity.id
_entity.type
_entity.pdbx_description
1 polymer ?
#
loop_
_entity_poly.entity_id
_entity_poly.type
_entity_poly.pdbx_seq_one_letter_code
_entity_poly.pdbx_strand_id
1 'polypeptide(L)'
;MRFYGIALLTSAAILGACGGEKQPAADTSAATTATTPAATTPSGDTAATAAAAPGTATTPAAGAVARAEPTGQTHEVKMLGDATGYKFDPANITVKQGDAIKFIMVSGGPHNVAFQNVTDPTAKAQLDANMPGQKMGELNGPMIMTPNEAYVISFAKVPTGKYDYVCTPHLAMNMRGVITVQ
;
A
#
# COMPACT_ATOMS: atom_id res chain seq x y z
N MET A 1 22.19 -27.98 43.11
CA MET A 1 21.27 -28.58 44.09
C MET A 1 20.26 -27.54 44.52
N ARG A 2 19.04 -27.70 44.11
CA ARG A 2 17.76 -27.51 44.80
C ARG A 2 16.63 -27.36 43.78
N PHE A 3 15.90 -28.45 43.70
CA PHE A 3 14.59 -28.59 43.05
C PHE A 3 13.53 -27.94 43.93
N TYR A 4 12.47 -27.43 43.37
CA TYR A 4 11.08 -27.28 43.84
C TYR A 4 10.35 -26.48 42.74
N GLY A 5 9.20 -26.80 42.23
CA GLY A 5 8.17 -27.77 42.59
C GLY A 5 6.98 -27.47 41.66
N ILE A 6 6.37 -28.51 41.24
CA ILE A 6 5.19 -28.59 40.38
C ILE A 6 3.99 -28.00 41.13
N ALA A 7 3.15 -27.22 40.41
CA ALA A 7 1.75 -27.03 40.77
C ALA A 7 0.88 -27.08 39.50
N LEU A 8 0.28 -28.25 39.30
CA LEU A 8 -0.88 -28.46 38.46
C LEU A 8 -2.12 -27.86 39.13
N LEU A 9 -2.91 -27.09 38.45
CA LEU A 9 -4.30 -26.81 38.80
C LEU A 9 -5.17 -26.96 37.56
N THR A 10 -5.84 -28.08 37.53
CA THR A 10 -7.00 -28.43 36.69
C THR A 10 -8.26 -27.78 37.25
N SER A 11 -9.13 -27.27 36.43
CA SER A 11 -10.59 -27.14 36.64
C SER A 11 -11.12 -26.23 35.52
N ALA A 12 -12.17 -26.39 34.82
CA ALA A 12 -13.29 -27.29 34.71
C ALA A 12 -14.14 -26.71 33.60
N ALA A 13 -14.70 -27.59 32.80
CA ALA A 13 -15.62 -27.29 31.74
C ALA A 13 -16.94 -26.72 32.27
N ILE A 14 -17.52 -25.76 31.57
CA ILE A 14 -18.96 -25.48 31.62
C ILE A 14 -19.50 -25.50 30.18
N LEU A 15 -20.26 -26.53 29.89
CA LEU A 15 -21.19 -26.60 28.76
C LEU A 15 -22.38 -25.72 29.07
N GLY A 16 -22.75 -24.86 28.15
CA GLY A 16 -24.03 -24.17 28.12
C GLY A 16 -24.59 -24.29 26.71
N ALA A 17 -25.53 -25.19 26.57
CA ALA A 17 -26.29 -25.43 25.35
C ALA A 17 -27.57 -24.59 25.35
N CYS A 18 -28.15 -24.48 24.14
CA CYS A 18 -29.57 -24.23 23.82
C CYS A 18 -30.03 -22.83 23.47
N GLY A 19 -30.69 -22.86 22.31
CA GLY A 19 -31.76 -21.97 21.84
C GLY A 19 -31.43 -21.29 20.55
N GLY A 20 -31.75 -21.64 19.36
CA GLY A 20 -32.84 -22.25 18.65
C GLY A 20 -34.06 -21.33 18.55
N GLU A 21 -34.21 -20.54 17.44
CA GLU A 21 -35.52 -20.11 16.88
C GLU A 21 -35.25 -19.43 15.54
N LYS A 22 -35.53 -20.13 14.50
CA LYS A 22 -36.72 -20.12 13.60
C LYS A 22 -36.98 -18.77 12.93
N GLN A 23 -36.63 -18.80 11.65
CA GLN A 23 -37.11 -17.93 10.58
C GLN A 23 -38.62 -18.20 10.33
N PRO A 24 -39.39 -17.24 9.89
CA PRO A 24 -40.43 -17.54 8.89
C PRO A 24 -40.19 -16.77 7.58
N ALA A 25 -40.31 -17.54 6.51
CA ALA A 25 -40.54 -17.03 5.18
C ALA A 25 -42.03 -16.70 4.99
N ALA A 26 -42.31 -15.68 4.23
CA ALA A 26 -43.51 -15.48 3.40
C ALA A 26 -43.16 -14.34 2.44
N ASP A 27 -42.91 -14.62 1.15
CA ASP A 27 -43.88 -14.80 0.12
C ASP A 27 -44.85 -13.62 -0.07
N THR A 28 -44.71 -12.89 -1.17
CA THR A 28 -45.81 -12.65 -2.09
C THR A 28 -45.34 -11.87 -3.33
N SER A 29 -45.56 -12.55 -4.45
CA SER A 29 -45.56 -12.07 -5.84
C SER A 29 -46.28 -10.77 -6.07
N ALA A 30 -45.80 -9.98 -7.01
CA ALA A 30 -46.65 -9.38 -8.03
C ALA A 30 -45.83 -9.04 -9.28
N ALA A 31 -46.08 -9.76 -10.31
CA ALA A 31 -45.71 -9.47 -11.68
C ALA A 31 -46.50 -8.26 -12.22
N THR A 32 -45.87 -7.43 -13.01
CA THR A 32 -46.58 -6.70 -14.07
C THR A 32 -45.62 -6.45 -15.24
N THR A 33 -45.83 -7.21 -16.24
CA THR A 33 -45.81 -7.07 -17.71
C THR A 33 -45.20 -5.81 -18.33
N ALA A 34 -44.23 -6.10 -19.16
CA ALA A 34 -44.01 -5.77 -20.58
C ALA A 34 -44.43 -4.39 -21.11
N THR A 35 -43.53 -3.75 -21.80
CA THR A 35 -43.70 -3.26 -23.17
C THR A 35 -42.37 -2.91 -23.76
N THR A 36 -41.94 -3.69 -24.75
CA THR A 36 -40.99 -3.28 -25.80
C THR A 36 -41.78 -2.53 -26.87
N PRO A 37 -41.26 -1.51 -27.51
CA PRO A 37 -41.04 -1.64 -28.94
C PRO A 37 -39.69 -1.16 -29.46
N ALA A 38 -39.39 -1.78 -30.55
CA ALA A 38 -38.21 -1.87 -31.38
C ALA A 38 -37.76 -0.58 -32.06
N ALA A 39 -36.45 -0.63 -32.35
CA ALA A 39 -35.75 -0.25 -33.55
C ALA A 39 -35.90 1.21 -34.12
N THR A 40 -34.74 1.86 -34.21
CA THR A 40 -34.23 2.38 -35.48
C THR A 40 -32.74 2.71 -35.35
N THR A 41 -31.91 2.00 -36.08
CA THR A 41 -30.59 2.48 -36.55
C THR A 41 -30.79 3.58 -37.59
N PRO A 42 -29.89 4.58 -37.64
CA PRO A 42 -29.02 4.60 -38.79
C PRO A 42 -27.55 4.87 -38.48
N SER A 43 -26.73 4.20 -39.26
CA SER A 43 -25.32 4.40 -39.48
C SER A 43 -24.95 5.87 -39.70
N GLY A 44 -23.85 6.27 -39.11
CA GLY A 44 -23.16 7.51 -39.38
C GLY A 44 -21.70 7.35 -38.94
N ASP A 45 -20.86 6.92 -39.86
CA ASP A 45 -19.42 7.05 -39.85
C ASP A 45 -19.03 8.48 -39.51
N THR A 46 -18.25 8.64 -38.46
CA THR A 46 -17.24 9.71 -38.42
C THR A 46 -16.16 9.30 -37.46
N ALA A 47 -15.03 8.90 -37.99
CA ALA A 47 -13.79 8.74 -37.29
C ALA A 47 -13.39 10.07 -36.64
N ALA A 48 -13.59 10.21 -35.36
CA ALA A 48 -12.98 11.27 -34.60
C ALA A 48 -11.69 10.70 -33.96
N THR A 49 -10.59 11.01 -34.64
CA THR A 49 -9.23 10.92 -34.09
C THR A 49 -9.20 11.70 -32.78
N ALA A 50 -9.25 11.02 -31.65
CA ALA A 50 -8.99 11.64 -30.37
C ALA A 50 -7.49 11.97 -30.31
N ALA A 51 -7.17 13.23 -30.61
CA ALA A 51 -5.87 13.79 -30.32
C ALA A 51 -5.65 13.70 -28.80
N ALA A 52 -4.64 12.93 -28.40
CA ALA A 52 -4.12 12.95 -27.07
C ALA A 52 -3.72 14.39 -26.73
N ALA A 53 -4.38 14.98 -25.77
CA ALA A 53 -3.99 16.26 -25.21
C ALA A 53 -2.56 16.12 -24.65
N PRO A 54 -1.64 17.03 -24.97
CA PRO A 54 -0.32 17.03 -24.36
C PRO A 54 -0.49 17.30 -22.87
N GLY A 55 -0.09 16.32 -22.06
CA GLY A 55 -0.02 16.50 -20.63
C GLY A 55 0.78 17.74 -20.32
N THR A 56 0.19 18.67 -19.60
CA THR A 56 0.83 19.87 -19.10
C THR A 56 2.03 19.46 -18.27
N ALA A 57 3.21 19.52 -18.88
CA ALA A 57 4.46 19.42 -18.14
C ALA A 57 4.52 20.65 -17.23
N THR A 58 4.20 20.45 -15.96
CA THR A 58 4.41 21.46 -14.93
C THR A 58 5.92 21.69 -14.85
N THR A 59 6.37 22.81 -15.37
CA THR A 59 7.77 23.25 -15.25
C THR A 59 8.09 23.34 -13.74
N PRO A 60 9.12 22.63 -13.23
CA PRO A 60 9.50 22.74 -11.84
C PRO A 60 9.89 24.16 -11.54
N ALA A 61 9.43 24.70 -10.40
CA ALA A 61 9.91 25.97 -9.88
C ALA A 61 11.45 25.89 -9.74
N ALA A 62 12.13 26.96 -10.12
CA ALA A 62 13.59 27.04 -10.07
C ALA A 62 14.09 26.69 -8.66
N GLY A 63 14.79 25.56 -8.53
CA GLY A 63 15.30 25.04 -7.26
C GLY A 63 14.67 23.70 -6.81
N ALA A 64 13.56 23.24 -7.40
CA ALA A 64 12.97 21.95 -7.07
C ALA A 64 13.72 20.81 -7.79
N VAL A 65 14.12 19.79 -7.03
CA VAL A 65 14.69 18.56 -7.61
C VAL A 65 13.60 17.82 -8.38
N ALA A 66 13.88 17.51 -9.65
CA ALA A 66 12.93 16.76 -10.48
C ALA A 66 12.94 15.28 -10.07
N ARG A 67 11.77 14.65 -10.13
CA ARG A 67 11.65 13.20 -10.01
C ARG A 67 12.55 12.51 -11.02
N ALA A 68 13.31 11.53 -10.56
CA ALA A 68 14.11 10.68 -11.42
C ALA A 68 13.43 9.32 -11.60
N GLU A 69 13.13 8.97 -12.85
CA GLU A 69 12.52 7.68 -13.17
C GLU A 69 13.52 6.54 -12.95
N PRO A 70 13.05 5.35 -12.54
CA PRO A 70 13.93 4.21 -12.37
C PRO A 70 14.51 3.76 -13.71
N THR A 71 15.79 3.42 -13.70
CA THR A 71 16.54 2.91 -14.87
C THR A 71 17.02 1.47 -14.67
N GLY A 72 16.87 0.95 -13.44
CA GLY A 72 17.30 -0.37 -13.01
C GLY A 72 16.12 -1.33 -12.80
N GLN A 73 16.32 -2.25 -11.87
CA GLN A 73 15.33 -3.27 -11.52
C GLN A 73 14.28 -2.73 -10.55
N THR A 74 13.11 -3.36 -10.58
CA THR A 74 12.07 -3.13 -9.56
C THR A 74 12.04 -4.32 -8.60
N HIS A 75 12.25 -4.03 -7.32
CA HIS A 75 12.17 -4.98 -6.22
C HIS A 75 10.80 -4.86 -5.54
N GLU A 76 10.34 -5.94 -4.91
CA GLU A 76 9.06 -5.92 -4.20
C GLU A 76 9.28 -6.01 -2.69
N VAL A 77 8.50 -5.22 -1.95
CA VAL A 77 8.38 -5.25 -0.49
C VAL A 77 6.90 -5.32 -0.14
N LYS A 78 6.50 -6.36 0.56
CA LYS A 78 5.12 -6.54 1.03
C LYS A 78 4.90 -5.81 2.33
N MET A 79 3.74 -5.21 2.49
CA MET A 79 3.27 -4.60 3.73
C MET A 79 2.20 -5.51 4.33
N LEU A 80 2.49 -6.04 5.51
CA LEU A 80 1.70 -7.08 6.16
C LEU A 80 1.31 -6.66 7.58
N GLY A 81 0.09 -7.01 7.95
CA GLY A 81 -0.37 -6.98 9.32
C GLY A 81 -1.28 -8.17 9.59
N ASP A 82 -1.02 -8.88 10.69
CA ASP A 82 -1.80 -10.02 11.14
C ASP A 82 -1.79 -10.10 12.68
N ALA A 83 -2.28 -11.22 13.24
CA ALA A 83 -2.31 -11.45 14.69
C ALA A 83 -0.91 -11.50 15.33
N THR A 84 0.15 -11.68 14.55
CA THR A 84 1.55 -11.73 15.02
C THR A 84 2.25 -10.37 14.98
N GLY A 85 1.68 -9.39 14.28
CA GLY A 85 2.20 -8.02 14.20
C GLY A 85 2.19 -7.44 12.80
N TYR A 86 2.88 -6.31 12.68
CA TYR A 86 2.98 -5.52 11.46
C TYR A 86 4.41 -5.49 10.96
N LYS A 87 4.62 -5.73 9.67
CA LYS A 87 5.97 -5.77 9.09
C LYS A 87 6.01 -5.42 7.61
N PHE A 88 7.17 -4.96 7.17
CA PHE A 88 7.60 -5.02 5.78
C PHE A 88 8.27 -6.38 5.53
N ASP A 89 8.10 -6.95 4.34
CA ASP A 89 8.72 -8.22 3.97
C ASP A 89 9.25 -8.18 2.52
N PRO A 90 10.57 -8.18 2.34
CA PRO A 90 11.62 -8.10 3.36
C PRO A 90 11.65 -6.71 4.05
N ALA A 91 11.98 -6.68 5.36
CA ALA A 91 12.14 -5.42 6.08
C ALA A 91 13.45 -4.69 5.73
N ASN A 92 14.50 -5.46 5.44
CA ASN A 92 15.78 -4.91 5.02
C ASN A 92 16.06 -5.36 3.58
N ILE A 93 16.40 -4.41 2.72
CA ILE A 93 16.64 -4.68 1.31
C ILE A 93 17.83 -3.85 0.81
N THR A 94 18.59 -4.43 -0.11
CA THR A 94 19.68 -3.74 -0.81
C THR A 94 19.30 -3.56 -2.27
N VAL A 95 19.43 -2.35 -2.76
CA VAL A 95 19.15 -1.95 -4.14
C VAL A 95 20.33 -1.18 -4.73
N LYS A 96 20.41 -1.10 -6.03
CA LYS A 96 21.36 -0.24 -6.72
C LYS A 96 20.77 1.14 -6.96
N GLN A 97 21.63 2.15 -7.05
CA GLN A 97 21.20 3.44 -7.54
C GLN A 97 20.58 3.29 -8.95
N GLY A 98 19.35 3.75 -9.11
CA GLY A 98 18.58 3.56 -10.35
C GLY A 98 17.49 2.50 -10.25
N ASP A 99 17.53 1.63 -9.28
CA ASP A 99 16.45 0.66 -9.03
C ASP A 99 15.18 1.35 -8.48
N ALA A 100 14.11 0.59 -8.41
CA ALA A 100 12.89 0.98 -7.73
C ALA A 100 12.46 -0.07 -6.71
N ILE A 101 11.68 0.35 -5.72
CA ILE A 101 10.98 -0.55 -4.81
C ILE A 101 9.49 -0.34 -4.97
N LYS A 102 8.78 -1.44 -5.21
CA LYS A 102 7.33 -1.52 -5.24
C LYS A 102 6.85 -2.06 -3.90
N PHE A 103 6.27 -1.20 -3.08
CA PHE A 103 5.63 -1.56 -1.84
C PHE A 103 4.20 -2.00 -2.12
N ILE A 104 3.84 -3.22 -1.73
CA ILE A 104 2.53 -3.82 -2.01
C ILE A 104 1.79 -4.02 -0.68
N MET A 105 0.64 -3.41 -0.55
CA MET A 105 -0.26 -3.65 0.57
C MET A 105 -0.88 -5.05 0.43
N VAL A 106 -0.63 -5.91 1.39
CA VAL A 106 -1.16 -7.29 1.39
C VAL A 106 -2.27 -7.44 2.43
N SER A 107 -2.00 -7.04 3.67
CA SER A 107 -2.95 -7.19 4.77
C SER A 107 -2.67 -6.20 5.91
N GLY A 108 -3.65 -5.99 6.79
CA GLY A 108 -3.48 -5.18 8.01
C GLY A 108 -3.36 -3.67 7.78
N GLY A 109 -3.88 -3.16 6.64
CA GLY A 109 -3.86 -1.73 6.36
C GLY A 109 -4.67 -0.88 7.35
N PRO A 110 -4.53 0.45 7.26
CA PRO A 110 -3.78 1.20 6.25
C PRO A 110 -2.27 1.19 6.46
N HIS A 111 -1.50 1.24 5.37
CA HIS A 111 -0.05 1.33 5.42
C HIS A 111 0.46 2.56 4.65
N ASN A 112 1.67 2.99 4.98
CA ASN A 112 2.42 3.95 4.19
C ASN A 112 3.93 3.67 4.28
N VAL A 113 4.70 4.44 3.53
CA VAL A 113 6.17 4.42 3.59
C VAL A 113 6.63 5.83 3.93
N ALA A 114 7.29 5.98 5.06
CA ALA A 114 7.87 7.24 5.50
C ALA A 114 9.35 7.04 5.85
N PHE A 115 10.23 7.82 5.24
CA PHE A 115 11.66 7.78 5.56
C PHE A 115 11.96 8.63 6.78
N GLN A 116 12.88 8.14 7.61
CA GLN A 116 13.32 8.81 8.83
C GLN A 116 14.83 9.00 8.83
N ASN A 117 15.29 10.00 9.59
CA ASN A 117 16.71 10.25 9.83
C ASN A 117 17.55 10.51 8.55
N VAL A 118 16.93 10.97 7.47
CA VAL A 118 17.66 11.35 6.26
C VAL A 118 18.28 12.73 6.47
N THR A 119 19.56 12.74 6.85
CA THR A 119 20.28 13.98 7.20
C THR A 119 20.98 14.64 6.02
N ASP A 120 21.35 13.86 4.99
CA ASP A 120 21.94 14.40 3.77
C ASP A 120 20.89 15.17 2.97
N PRO A 121 21.08 16.47 2.70
CA PRO A 121 20.09 17.29 2.02
C PRO A 121 19.87 16.88 0.56
N THR A 122 20.89 16.37 -0.12
CA THR A 122 20.79 15.91 -1.50
C THR A 122 19.96 14.61 -1.57
N ALA A 123 20.27 13.66 -0.69
CA ALA A 123 19.50 12.43 -0.57
C ALA A 123 18.04 12.72 -0.21
N LYS A 124 17.81 13.60 0.74
CA LYS A 124 16.48 14.01 1.20
C LYS A 124 15.67 14.61 0.07
N ALA A 125 16.22 15.59 -0.65
CA ALA A 125 15.53 16.25 -1.75
C ALA A 125 15.24 15.31 -2.91
N GLN A 126 16.21 14.46 -3.29
CA GLN A 126 16.00 13.52 -4.40
C GLN A 126 15.02 12.41 -4.03
N LEU A 127 15.13 11.85 -2.83
CA LEU A 127 14.23 10.81 -2.35
C LEU A 127 12.79 11.34 -2.25
N ASP A 128 12.61 12.53 -1.71
CA ASP A 128 11.31 13.18 -1.63
C ASP A 128 10.71 13.45 -3.01
N ALA A 129 11.51 13.92 -3.98
CA ALA A 129 11.09 14.12 -5.35
C ALA A 129 10.71 12.79 -6.05
N ASN A 130 11.37 11.68 -5.70
CA ASN A 130 11.12 10.36 -6.26
C ASN A 130 9.88 9.66 -5.68
N MET A 131 9.30 10.19 -4.61
CA MET A 131 8.08 9.69 -4.00
C MET A 131 6.85 10.25 -4.73
N PRO A 132 6.09 9.43 -5.49
CA PRO A 132 4.98 9.91 -6.31
C PRO A 132 3.70 10.16 -5.51
N GLY A 133 2.75 10.84 -6.15
CA GLY A 133 1.39 11.00 -5.64
C GLY A 133 1.25 12.07 -4.56
N GLN A 134 0.10 12.04 -3.90
CA GLN A 134 -0.19 12.96 -2.79
C GLN A 134 0.48 12.47 -1.51
N LYS A 135 1.60 13.07 -1.17
CA LYS A 135 2.33 12.75 0.05
C LYS A 135 1.63 13.34 1.28
N MET A 136 1.77 12.67 2.41
CA MET A 136 1.29 13.16 3.71
C MET A 136 2.23 14.21 4.33
N GLY A 137 3.41 14.39 3.75
CA GLY A 137 4.44 15.32 4.17
C GLY A 137 5.75 15.02 3.47
N GLU A 138 6.79 15.76 3.82
CA GLU A 138 8.14 15.52 3.31
C GLU A 138 8.60 14.10 3.68
N LEU A 139 9.11 13.34 2.69
CA LEU A 139 9.54 11.94 2.85
C LEU A 139 8.45 10.98 3.38
N ASN A 140 7.19 11.37 3.29
CA ASN A 140 6.08 10.62 3.84
C ASN A 140 5.03 10.37 2.74
N GLY A 141 5.01 9.16 2.21
CA GLY A 141 4.14 8.73 1.11
C GLY A 141 2.65 8.70 1.47
N PRO A 142 1.80 8.47 0.48
CA PRO A 142 0.35 8.39 0.68
C PRO A 142 -0.03 7.20 1.56
N MET A 143 -1.23 7.27 2.13
CA MET A 143 -1.84 6.14 2.80
C MET A 143 -2.38 5.14 1.76
N ILE A 144 -1.97 3.90 1.86
CA ILE A 144 -2.39 2.78 1.00
C ILE A 144 -3.45 2.00 1.77
N MET A 145 -4.64 1.93 1.22
CA MET A 145 -5.84 1.45 1.91
C MET A 145 -6.34 0.10 1.43
N THR A 146 -6.03 -0.26 0.18
CA THR A 146 -6.65 -1.37 -0.52
C THR A 146 -5.66 -2.53 -0.72
N PRO A 147 -6.05 -3.79 -0.44
CA PRO A 147 -5.22 -4.94 -0.75
C PRO A 147 -4.80 -4.98 -2.23
N ASN A 148 -3.55 -5.34 -2.48
CA ASN A 148 -2.86 -5.34 -3.77
C ASN A 148 -2.59 -3.95 -4.37
N GLU A 149 -2.97 -2.88 -3.70
CA GLU A 149 -2.51 -1.54 -4.04
C GLU A 149 -1.00 -1.43 -3.84
N ALA A 150 -0.33 -0.75 -4.75
CA ALA A 150 1.12 -0.64 -4.73
C ALA A 150 1.58 0.82 -4.81
N TYR A 151 2.69 1.08 -4.13
CA TYR A 151 3.39 2.36 -4.13
C TYR A 151 4.83 2.16 -4.58
N VAL A 152 5.22 2.82 -5.67
CA VAL A 152 6.55 2.63 -6.27
C VAL A 152 7.41 3.85 -6.01
N ILE A 153 8.57 3.64 -5.39
CA ILE A 153 9.58 4.67 -5.12
C ILE A 153 10.83 4.38 -5.94
N SER A 154 11.28 5.35 -6.72
CA SER A 154 12.52 5.28 -7.48
C SER A 154 13.73 5.64 -6.60
N PHE A 155 14.83 4.90 -6.75
CA PHE A 155 16.12 5.23 -6.14
C PHE A 155 17.12 5.79 -7.16
N ALA A 156 16.62 6.20 -8.33
CA ALA A 156 17.44 6.90 -9.31
C ALA A 156 17.94 8.23 -8.73
N LYS A 157 19.24 8.48 -8.88
CA LYS A 157 19.96 9.65 -8.35
C LYS A 157 19.95 9.80 -6.82
N VAL A 158 19.37 8.84 -6.09
CA VAL A 158 19.49 8.81 -4.62
C VAL A 158 20.91 8.38 -4.26
N PRO A 159 21.67 9.15 -3.45
CA PRO A 159 23.03 8.78 -3.06
C PRO A 159 23.12 7.41 -2.41
N THR A 160 24.28 6.76 -2.52
CA THR A 160 24.56 5.51 -1.81
C THR A 160 24.48 5.73 -0.30
N GLY A 161 23.89 4.78 0.42
CA GLY A 161 23.70 4.94 1.86
C GLY A 161 22.62 4.02 2.42
N LYS A 162 22.34 4.19 3.71
CA LYS A 162 21.26 3.51 4.41
C LYS A 162 20.12 4.48 4.69
N TYR A 163 18.92 4.05 4.41
CA TYR A 163 17.70 4.82 4.54
C TYR A 163 16.70 4.06 5.41
N ASP A 164 16.52 4.55 6.63
CA ASP A 164 15.53 4.00 7.55
C ASP A 164 14.12 4.38 7.07
N TYR A 165 13.19 3.43 7.11
CA TYR A 165 11.81 3.69 6.77
C TYR A 165 10.84 2.98 7.72
N VAL A 166 9.66 3.55 7.84
CA VAL A 166 8.62 3.09 8.76
C VAL A 166 7.24 3.16 8.10
N CYS A 167 6.30 2.42 8.66
CA CYS A 167 4.88 2.65 8.46
C CYS A 167 4.37 3.52 9.63
N THR A 168 3.90 4.74 9.34
CA THR A 168 3.53 5.69 10.39
C THR A 168 2.39 5.19 11.29
N PRO A 169 1.28 4.61 10.76
CA PRO A 169 0.22 4.07 11.59
C PRO A 169 0.67 2.93 12.53
N HIS A 170 1.69 2.17 12.11
CA HIS A 170 2.14 0.98 12.82
C HIS A 170 3.54 1.15 13.44
N LEU A 171 3.98 2.38 13.64
CA LEU A 171 5.27 2.70 14.24
C LEU A 171 5.39 2.13 15.67
N ALA A 172 4.33 2.24 16.46
CA ALA A 172 4.27 1.69 17.82
C ALA A 172 4.35 0.15 17.85
N MET A 173 3.99 -0.51 16.74
CA MET A 173 4.08 -1.96 16.56
C MET A 173 5.39 -2.37 15.88
N ASN A 174 6.36 -1.47 15.81
CA ASN A 174 7.69 -1.70 15.26
C ASN A 174 7.72 -2.05 13.75
N MET A 175 6.75 -1.56 12.96
CA MET A 175 6.78 -1.74 11.51
C MET A 175 7.79 -0.79 10.87
N ARG A 176 9.00 -1.29 10.67
CA ARG A 176 10.15 -0.54 10.14
C ARG A 176 11.11 -1.41 9.34
N GLY A 177 11.98 -0.77 8.57
CA GLY A 177 13.00 -1.45 7.81
C GLY A 177 14.12 -0.51 7.38
N VAL A 178 15.09 -1.07 6.65
CA VAL A 178 16.25 -0.32 6.13
C VAL A 178 16.45 -0.65 4.66
N ILE A 179 16.57 0.38 3.84
CA ILE A 179 16.99 0.26 2.45
C ILE A 179 18.44 0.67 2.34
N THR A 180 19.28 -0.22 1.79
CA THR A 180 20.67 0.09 1.48
C THR A 180 20.80 0.35 -0.01
N VAL A 181 21.20 1.56 -0.41
CA VAL A 181 21.48 1.94 -1.79
C VAL A 181 22.98 1.80 -2.06
N GLN A 182 23.36 1.07 -3.13
CA GLN A 182 24.74 0.82 -3.57
C GLN A 182 25.03 1.44 -4.93
#